data_1b2daba5ce4401049ac7935a69944084
#
_entry.id   1b2daba5ce4401049ac7935a69944084
#
_cell.length_a   1.000
_cell.length_b   1.000
_cell.length_c   1.000
_cell.angle_alpha   90.00
_cell.angle_beta   90.00
_cell.angle_gamma   90.00
#
_symmetry.space_group_name_H-M   'P 1'
#
loop_
_entity.id
_entity.type
_entity.pdbx_description
1 polymer ?
#
loop_
_entity_poly.entity_id
_entity_poly.type
_entity_poly.pdbx_seq_one_letter_code
_entity_poly.pdbx_strand_id
1 'polypeptide(L)'
;MKKKVAEFNPKNELVRELKDSEFVKNPLVYSQIRGDFTPMQTNVMVELVNTLQDKINEYLQQRKRAEHIMPTLFSQEEMSGGSVTFTIPIKELGVSPNSYNELEQACYKLLKLDVVYSTKDDETGEESIVMANIFSKIKFPTSDVSKEGIKYNYAGGKRRTGQLQISMLSENVSRVFDMRRGYVEHVRHIVSFCRKRQSPRVYIYLSKWKHVGHKSVNYIEFKEYLGLLRYNAKRTEIVQNKYEKFATFCSMVLNPIRDELNELAAANKIDFSFDYTPKYPRGKSKGDPDSIVFNIHLSGMGQARKKQRQGYASRADLEQVLQT
;
A
#
# COMPACT_ATOMS: atom_id res chain seq x y z
N MET A 1 -15.31 35.42 16.86
CA MET A 1 -15.97 34.27 17.51
C MET A 1 -15.01 33.07 17.51
N LYS A 2 -14.42 32.73 18.66
CA LYS A 2 -13.57 31.53 18.80
C LYS A 2 -14.45 30.31 18.83
N LYS A 3 -14.36 29.42 17.81
CA LYS A 3 -15.00 28.10 17.84
C LYS A 3 -14.34 27.28 18.97
N LYS A 4 -15.12 26.93 19.99
CA LYS A 4 -14.71 25.95 21.00
C LYS A 4 -14.43 24.63 20.29
N VAL A 5 -13.20 24.17 20.40
CA VAL A 5 -12.83 22.77 20.08
C VAL A 5 -13.54 21.92 21.12
N ALA A 6 -14.39 21.01 20.69
CA ALA A 6 -15.05 20.06 21.58
C ALA A 6 -13.98 19.18 22.21
N GLU A 7 -13.88 19.20 23.54
CA GLU A 7 -13.00 18.32 24.29
C GLU A 7 -13.47 16.85 24.06
N PHE A 8 -12.54 16.03 23.64
CA PHE A 8 -12.72 14.60 23.46
C PHE A 8 -12.99 13.93 24.83
N ASN A 9 -14.18 13.39 25.02
CA ASN A 9 -14.54 12.66 26.24
C ASN A 9 -14.38 11.14 25.98
N PRO A 10 -13.30 10.50 26.52
CA PRO A 10 -13.01 9.09 26.23
C PRO A 10 -13.93 8.06 26.89
N LYS A 11 -14.95 8.50 27.63
CA LYS A 11 -15.77 7.59 28.45
C LYS A 11 -17.05 7.07 27.77
N ASN A 12 -17.44 7.55 26.59
CA ASN A 12 -18.74 7.21 25.98
C ASN A 12 -18.71 6.64 24.57
N GLU A 13 -17.56 6.35 23.97
CA GLU A 13 -17.54 5.58 22.73
C GLU A 13 -17.40 4.10 23.08
N LEU A 14 -18.48 3.36 22.87
CA LEU A 14 -18.45 1.91 22.64
C LEU A 14 -17.36 1.66 21.60
N VAL A 15 -16.20 1.14 22.03
CA VAL A 15 -15.12 0.75 21.15
C VAL A 15 -15.69 -0.31 20.22
N ARG A 16 -16.08 0.09 19.01
CA ARG A 16 -16.53 -0.82 17.96
C ARG A 16 -15.44 -1.87 17.81
N GLU A 17 -15.82 -3.13 17.96
CA GLU A 17 -14.90 -4.23 17.71
C GLU A 17 -14.41 -4.16 16.27
N LEU A 18 -13.10 -3.91 16.10
CA LEU A 18 -12.48 -3.79 14.80
C LEU A 18 -12.30 -5.18 14.20
N LYS A 19 -12.91 -5.42 13.04
CA LYS A 19 -12.78 -6.68 12.34
C LYS A 19 -11.43 -6.75 11.63
N ASP A 20 -10.79 -7.92 11.66
CA ASP A 20 -9.54 -8.15 10.92
C ASP A 20 -9.69 -7.89 9.42
N SER A 21 -10.88 -8.12 8.84
CA SER A 21 -11.20 -7.81 7.44
C SER A 21 -11.18 -6.31 7.09
N GLU A 22 -11.16 -5.41 8.08
CA GLU A 22 -11.01 -3.97 7.84
C GLU A 22 -9.55 -3.57 7.59
N PHE A 23 -8.61 -4.48 7.82
CA PHE A 23 -7.18 -4.25 7.66
C PHE A 23 -6.57 -5.21 6.64
N VAL A 24 -5.55 -4.73 5.93
CA VAL A 24 -4.75 -5.50 4.99
C VAL A 24 -3.32 -5.57 5.50
N LYS A 25 -2.77 -6.77 5.61
CA LYS A 25 -1.34 -7.02 5.85
C LYS A 25 -0.65 -7.05 4.50
N ASN A 26 0.02 -5.97 4.17
CA ASN A 26 0.65 -5.74 2.88
C ASN A 26 2.16 -6.06 2.99
N PRO A 27 2.71 -7.01 2.21
CA PRO A 27 4.13 -7.32 2.22
C PRO A 27 4.98 -6.04 2.08
N LEU A 28 6.05 -5.94 2.86
CA LEU A 28 6.82 -4.71 2.96
C LEU A 28 7.36 -4.23 1.60
N VAL A 29 7.91 -5.15 0.81
CA VAL A 29 8.47 -4.82 -0.52
C VAL A 29 7.38 -4.30 -1.45
N TYR A 30 6.22 -4.97 -1.48
CA TYR A 30 5.08 -4.57 -2.28
C TYR A 30 4.57 -3.16 -1.90
N SER A 31 4.53 -2.86 -0.61
CA SER A 31 4.11 -1.53 -0.12
C SER A 31 5.06 -0.39 -0.50
N GLN A 32 6.31 -0.72 -0.86
CA GLN A 32 7.36 0.24 -1.20
C GLN A 32 7.58 0.40 -2.70
N ILE A 33 6.77 -0.24 -3.55
CA ILE A 33 6.82 -0.06 -5.00
C ILE A 33 6.65 1.42 -5.34
N ARG A 34 7.62 1.96 -6.09
CA ARG A 34 7.66 3.38 -6.48
C ARG A 34 6.79 3.63 -7.72
N GLY A 35 6.22 4.81 -7.83
CA GLY A 35 5.50 5.20 -9.04
C GLY A 35 4.42 6.25 -8.81
N ASP A 36 4.04 6.95 -9.87
CA ASP A 36 2.95 7.94 -9.88
C ASP A 36 1.59 7.24 -10.06
N PHE A 37 1.15 6.54 -9.02
CA PHE A 37 -0.08 5.78 -9.06
C PHE A 37 -1.32 6.68 -8.99
N THR A 38 -2.33 6.32 -9.79
CA THR A 38 -3.68 6.85 -9.60
C THR A 38 -4.35 6.16 -8.40
N PRO A 39 -5.41 6.76 -7.82
CA PRO A 39 -6.20 6.09 -6.79
C PRO A 39 -6.71 4.72 -7.24
N MET A 40 -7.18 4.59 -8.48
CA MET A 40 -7.64 3.32 -9.04
C MET A 40 -6.53 2.27 -9.12
N GLN A 41 -5.30 2.64 -9.53
CA GLN A 41 -4.16 1.73 -9.51
C GLN A 41 -3.81 1.29 -8.08
N THR A 42 -3.81 2.23 -7.14
CA THR A 42 -3.58 1.92 -5.72
C THR A 42 -4.66 0.97 -5.18
N ASN A 43 -5.92 1.17 -5.58
CA ASN A 43 -7.03 0.30 -5.20
C ASN A 43 -6.84 -1.13 -5.73
N VAL A 44 -6.51 -1.28 -7.00
CA VAL A 44 -6.20 -2.61 -7.61
C VAL A 44 -5.05 -3.28 -6.85
N MET A 45 -4.00 -2.55 -6.49
CA MET A 45 -2.88 -3.09 -5.74
C MET A 45 -3.26 -3.50 -4.31
N VAL A 46 -4.08 -2.72 -3.62
CA VAL A 46 -4.58 -3.06 -2.27
C VAL A 46 -5.48 -4.30 -2.32
N GLU A 47 -6.43 -4.35 -3.25
CA GLU A 47 -7.35 -5.47 -3.37
C GLU A 47 -6.65 -6.76 -3.86
N LEU A 48 -5.58 -6.65 -4.67
CA LEU A 48 -4.76 -7.80 -5.00
C LEU A 48 -4.16 -8.44 -3.73
N VAL A 49 -3.57 -7.65 -2.86
CA VAL A 49 -3.03 -8.16 -1.59
C VAL A 49 -4.14 -8.65 -0.67
N ASN A 50 -5.32 -8.01 -0.73
CA ASN A 50 -6.48 -8.46 0.06
C ASN A 50 -6.91 -9.89 -0.32
N THR A 51 -6.78 -10.30 -1.59
CA THR A 51 -7.06 -11.69 -2.00
C THR A 51 -6.10 -12.71 -1.39
N LEU A 52 -4.97 -12.28 -0.86
CA LEU A 52 -3.94 -13.11 -0.24
C LEU A 52 -4.02 -13.14 1.29
N GLN A 53 -4.98 -12.44 1.93
CA GLN A 53 -4.95 -12.27 3.39
C GLN A 53 -5.05 -13.61 4.14
N ASP A 54 -5.80 -14.58 3.64
CA ASP A 54 -5.89 -15.90 4.26
C ASP A 54 -4.52 -16.62 4.22
N LYS A 55 -3.86 -16.62 3.06
CA LYS A 55 -2.49 -17.17 2.92
C LYS A 55 -1.49 -16.42 3.79
N ILE A 56 -1.58 -15.11 3.87
CA ILE A 56 -0.70 -14.29 4.71
C ILE A 56 -0.91 -14.60 6.19
N ASN A 57 -2.16 -14.75 6.62
CA ASN A 57 -2.48 -15.11 8.00
C ASN A 57 -1.97 -16.51 8.35
N GLU A 58 -2.18 -17.49 7.46
CA GLU A 58 -1.66 -18.84 7.61
C GLU A 58 -0.12 -18.84 7.69
N TYR A 59 0.57 -18.15 6.76
CA TYR A 59 2.01 -17.98 6.81
C TYR A 59 2.49 -17.41 8.16
N LEU A 60 1.82 -16.39 8.67
CA LEU A 60 2.19 -15.75 9.95
C LEU A 60 1.98 -16.69 11.15
N GLN A 61 0.95 -17.55 11.09
CA GLN A 61 0.72 -18.58 12.11
C GLN A 61 1.79 -19.68 12.05
N GLN A 62 2.09 -20.19 10.84
CA GLN A 62 3.12 -21.20 10.64
C GLN A 62 4.50 -20.66 11.08
N ARG A 63 4.84 -19.42 10.74
CA ARG A 63 6.09 -18.78 11.15
C ARG A 63 6.26 -18.71 12.67
N LYS A 64 5.19 -18.52 13.43
CA LYS A 64 5.24 -18.53 14.90
C LYS A 64 5.53 -19.89 15.48
N ARG A 65 5.18 -20.97 14.76
CA ARG A 65 5.33 -22.36 15.19
C ARG A 65 6.60 -23.03 14.64
N ALA A 66 7.20 -22.43 13.62
CA ALA A 66 8.35 -23.03 12.92
C ALA A 66 9.65 -22.80 13.71
N GLU A 67 10.28 -23.88 14.14
CA GLU A 67 11.59 -23.82 14.80
C GLU A 67 12.76 -23.80 13.81
N HIS A 68 12.65 -24.44 12.62
CA HIS A 68 13.77 -24.64 11.71
C HIS A 68 13.50 -24.36 10.23
N ILE A 69 12.27 -24.43 9.74
CA ILE A 69 11.97 -24.24 8.32
C ILE A 69 11.07 -23.00 8.17
N MET A 70 11.61 -21.99 7.46
CA MET A 70 10.83 -20.80 7.16
C MET A 70 9.76 -21.13 6.11
N PRO A 71 8.46 -20.93 6.40
CA PRO A 71 7.39 -21.15 5.43
C PRO A 71 7.53 -20.19 4.25
N THR A 72 6.96 -20.56 3.11
CA THR A 72 6.83 -19.71 1.93
C THR A 72 5.36 -19.33 1.72
N LEU A 73 5.10 -18.14 1.21
CA LEU A 73 3.72 -17.68 0.95
C LEU A 73 3.09 -18.43 -0.24
N PHE A 74 3.92 -18.88 -1.18
CA PHE A 74 3.52 -19.66 -2.36
C PHE A 74 4.27 -20.97 -2.39
N SER A 75 3.57 -22.06 -2.72
CA SER A 75 4.18 -23.37 -2.88
C SER A 75 5.03 -23.44 -4.15
N GLN A 76 5.94 -24.43 -4.22
CA GLN A 76 6.71 -24.66 -5.44
C GLN A 76 5.82 -24.99 -6.64
N GLU A 77 4.72 -25.70 -6.42
CA GLU A 77 3.74 -26.01 -7.47
C GLU A 77 3.10 -24.76 -8.04
N GLU A 78 2.69 -23.82 -7.18
CA GLU A 78 2.12 -22.53 -7.61
C GLU A 78 3.13 -21.69 -8.41
N MET A 79 4.41 -21.86 -8.14
CA MET A 79 5.50 -21.13 -8.79
C MET A 79 6.03 -21.81 -10.05
N SER A 80 5.80 -23.12 -10.22
CA SER A 80 6.37 -23.93 -11.32
C SER A 80 5.87 -23.53 -12.71
N GLY A 81 4.67 -22.94 -12.79
CA GLY A 81 4.09 -22.47 -14.05
C GLY A 81 4.71 -21.19 -14.62
N GLY A 82 5.79 -20.67 -14.03
CA GLY A 82 6.48 -19.46 -14.47
C GLY A 82 5.72 -18.17 -14.19
N SER A 83 4.43 -18.24 -13.81
CA SER A 83 3.63 -17.08 -13.41
C SER A 83 2.53 -17.48 -12.42
N VAL A 84 2.22 -16.57 -11.50
CA VAL A 84 1.11 -16.69 -10.53
C VAL A 84 0.00 -15.74 -10.95
N THR A 85 -1.25 -16.25 -10.96
CA THR A 85 -2.43 -15.45 -11.32
C THR A 85 -3.29 -15.17 -10.09
N PHE A 86 -3.55 -13.90 -9.84
CA PHE A 86 -4.42 -13.40 -8.79
C PHE A 86 -5.78 -13.05 -9.38
N THR A 87 -6.85 -13.36 -8.67
CA THR A 87 -8.22 -13.09 -9.12
C THR A 87 -8.90 -12.14 -8.15
N ILE A 88 -9.27 -10.96 -8.64
CA ILE A 88 -9.95 -9.93 -7.87
C ILE A 88 -11.40 -9.83 -8.37
N PRO A 89 -12.41 -10.08 -7.51
CA PRO A 89 -13.79 -9.78 -7.88
C PRO A 89 -13.96 -8.27 -8.13
N ILE A 90 -14.47 -7.86 -9.29
CA ILE A 90 -14.60 -6.42 -9.64
C ILE A 90 -15.46 -5.67 -8.62
N LYS A 91 -16.43 -6.35 -8.00
CA LYS A 91 -17.26 -5.78 -6.92
C LYS A 91 -16.45 -5.28 -5.73
N GLU A 92 -15.33 -5.95 -5.42
CA GLU A 92 -14.46 -5.58 -4.29
C GLU A 92 -13.69 -4.28 -4.55
N LEU A 93 -13.48 -3.94 -5.84
CA LEU A 93 -12.87 -2.67 -6.21
C LEU A 93 -13.80 -1.47 -5.99
N GLY A 94 -15.09 -1.70 -5.66
CA GLY A 94 -16.06 -0.62 -5.44
C GLY A 94 -16.28 0.28 -6.65
N VAL A 95 -15.98 -0.20 -7.86
CA VAL A 95 -16.00 0.61 -9.09
C VAL A 95 -17.42 0.64 -9.65
N SER A 96 -17.91 1.86 -9.89
CA SER A 96 -19.19 2.04 -10.60
C SER A 96 -19.07 1.64 -12.07
N PRO A 97 -20.17 1.25 -12.75
CA PRO A 97 -20.15 0.93 -14.19
C PRO A 97 -19.56 2.05 -15.05
N ASN A 98 -19.77 3.30 -14.65
CA ASN A 98 -19.25 4.47 -15.38
C ASN A 98 -17.72 4.63 -15.26
N SER A 99 -17.08 3.98 -14.26
CA SER A 99 -15.64 4.04 -14.02
C SER A 99 -14.87 2.84 -14.57
N TYR A 100 -15.50 1.95 -15.36
CA TYR A 100 -14.78 0.81 -15.94
C TYR A 100 -13.69 1.21 -16.91
N ASN A 101 -13.86 2.29 -17.66
CA ASN A 101 -12.79 2.83 -18.52
C ASN A 101 -11.59 3.30 -17.69
N GLU A 102 -11.85 3.90 -16.53
CA GLU A 102 -10.79 4.32 -15.61
C GLU A 102 -10.04 3.11 -15.05
N LEU A 103 -10.76 2.04 -14.67
CA LEU A 103 -10.17 0.78 -14.22
C LEU A 103 -9.30 0.16 -15.31
N GLU A 104 -9.78 0.10 -16.55
CA GLU A 104 -9.02 -0.42 -17.68
C GLU A 104 -7.75 0.37 -17.94
N GLN A 105 -7.83 1.70 -17.97
CA GLN A 105 -6.69 2.58 -18.11
C GLN A 105 -5.70 2.44 -16.94
N ALA A 106 -6.21 2.25 -15.73
CA ALA A 106 -5.37 1.98 -14.56
C ALA A 106 -4.60 0.68 -14.72
N CYS A 107 -5.26 -0.40 -15.14
CA CYS A 107 -4.65 -1.69 -15.39
C CYS A 107 -3.64 -1.66 -16.55
N TYR A 108 -3.95 -0.97 -17.64
CA TYR A 108 -3.00 -0.78 -18.74
C TYR A 108 -1.71 -0.09 -18.30
N LYS A 109 -1.83 0.94 -17.43
CA LYS A 109 -0.67 1.60 -16.84
C LYS A 109 0.08 0.71 -15.84
N LEU A 110 -0.62 -0.17 -15.10
CA LEU A 110 0.02 -1.14 -14.21
C LEU A 110 0.85 -2.17 -14.97
N LEU A 111 0.42 -2.60 -16.17
CA LEU A 111 1.23 -3.47 -17.04
C LEU A 111 2.54 -2.84 -17.50
N LYS A 112 2.60 -1.51 -17.53
CA LYS A 112 3.81 -0.74 -17.90
C LYS A 112 4.62 -0.29 -16.70
N LEU A 113 4.29 -0.77 -15.50
CA LEU A 113 4.98 -0.40 -14.29
C LEU A 113 6.28 -1.18 -14.17
N ASP A 114 7.38 -0.47 -14.38
CA ASP A 114 8.72 -0.99 -14.18
C ASP A 114 9.06 -1.00 -12.69
N VAL A 115 9.59 -2.10 -12.22
CA VAL A 115 10.23 -2.21 -10.91
C VAL A 115 11.72 -2.20 -11.10
N VAL A 116 12.38 -1.33 -10.37
CA VAL A 116 13.84 -1.34 -10.28
C VAL A 116 14.21 -1.88 -8.91
N TYR A 117 14.95 -2.96 -8.86
CA TYR A 117 15.47 -3.53 -7.62
C TYR A 117 16.90 -4.03 -7.83
N SER A 118 17.69 -3.98 -6.76
CA SER A 118 19.01 -4.62 -6.76
C SER A 118 18.86 -6.08 -6.34
N THR A 119 19.55 -6.95 -7.05
CA THR A 119 19.72 -8.35 -6.69
C THR A 119 21.21 -8.64 -6.53
N LYS A 120 21.52 -9.58 -5.65
CA LYS A 120 22.86 -10.12 -5.53
C LYS A 120 22.82 -11.52 -6.12
N ASP A 121 23.75 -11.80 -7.00
CA ASP A 121 23.91 -13.14 -7.52
C ASP A 121 24.43 -14.04 -6.40
N ASP A 122 23.77 -15.19 -6.17
CA ASP A 122 24.07 -16.08 -5.05
C ASP A 122 25.39 -16.83 -5.24
N GLU A 123 25.85 -17.02 -6.51
CA GLU A 123 27.09 -17.75 -6.83
C GLU A 123 28.30 -16.81 -6.94
N THR A 124 28.14 -15.67 -7.60
CA THR A 124 29.26 -14.74 -7.85
C THR A 124 29.36 -13.64 -6.81
N GLY A 125 28.28 -13.36 -6.09
CA GLY A 125 28.17 -12.27 -5.14
C GLY A 125 28.07 -10.88 -5.79
N GLU A 126 27.98 -10.81 -7.14
CA GLU A 126 27.85 -9.57 -7.86
C GLU A 126 26.49 -8.89 -7.67
N GLU A 127 26.51 -7.58 -7.48
CA GLU A 127 25.27 -6.78 -7.40
C GLU A 127 24.83 -6.38 -8.81
N SER A 128 23.59 -6.76 -9.16
CA SER A 128 22.94 -6.42 -10.42
C SER A 128 21.70 -5.57 -10.17
N ILE A 129 21.46 -4.61 -11.06
CA ILE A 129 20.18 -3.85 -11.07
C ILE A 129 19.25 -4.54 -12.08
N VAL A 130 18.13 -5.03 -11.58
CA VAL A 130 17.09 -5.63 -12.41
C VAL A 130 15.98 -4.61 -12.64
N MET A 131 15.63 -4.40 -13.92
CA MET A 131 14.43 -3.68 -14.31
C MET A 131 13.45 -4.68 -14.93
N ALA A 132 12.27 -4.79 -14.33
CA ALA A 132 11.26 -5.73 -14.79
C ALA A 132 9.85 -5.13 -14.62
N ASN A 133 8.93 -5.56 -15.48
CA ASN A 133 7.52 -5.28 -15.27
C ASN A 133 6.99 -6.17 -14.14
N ILE A 134 6.30 -5.58 -13.16
CA ILE A 134 5.71 -6.34 -12.05
C ILE A 134 4.65 -7.30 -12.59
N PHE A 135 3.73 -6.79 -13.42
CA PHE A 135 2.60 -7.52 -13.95
C PHE A 135 2.89 -7.97 -15.37
N SER A 136 2.76 -9.26 -15.63
CA SER A 136 2.98 -9.85 -16.97
C SER A 136 1.72 -9.87 -17.82
N LYS A 137 0.53 -9.96 -17.19
CA LYS A 137 -0.76 -10.06 -17.90
C LYS A 137 -1.88 -9.57 -17.00
N ILE A 138 -2.83 -8.84 -17.61
CA ILE A 138 -4.09 -8.49 -16.95
C ILE A 138 -5.23 -8.89 -17.90
N LYS A 139 -6.20 -9.66 -17.38
CA LYS A 139 -7.36 -10.11 -18.14
C LYS A 139 -8.62 -9.54 -17.53
N PHE A 140 -9.39 -8.84 -18.35
CA PHE A 140 -10.71 -8.32 -18.01
C PHE A 140 -11.82 -9.27 -18.47
N PRO A 141 -12.93 -9.36 -17.73
CA PRO A 141 -14.12 -10.01 -18.24
C PRO A 141 -14.71 -9.14 -19.35
N THR A 142 -14.83 -9.69 -20.56
CA THR A 142 -15.55 -9.06 -21.66
C THR A 142 -16.98 -9.56 -21.64
N SER A 143 -17.96 -8.65 -21.82
CA SER A 143 -19.35 -9.05 -21.96
C SER A 143 -19.72 -9.56 -23.34
N ASP A 144 -19.04 -9.06 -24.41
CA ASP A 144 -19.25 -9.48 -25.80
C ASP A 144 -18.04 -9.15 -26.65
N VAL A 145 -17.56 -10.13 -27.42
CA VAL A 145 -16.63 -9.94 -28.53
C VAL A 145 -17.47 -9.86 -29.79
N SER A 146 -17.71 -8.66 -30.31
CA SER A 146 -18.34 -8.51 -31.64
C SER A 146 -17.29 -8.71 -32.73
N LYS A 147 -17.73 -9.09 -33.95
CA LYS A 147 -16.88 -9.21 -35.15
C LYS A 147 -16.16 -7.91 -35.53
N GLU A 148 -16.56 -6.76 -34.93
CA GLU A 148 -16.03 -5.42 -35.19
C GLU A 148 -15.03 -4.93 -34.14
N GLY A 149 -14.63 -5.80 -33.21
CA GLY A 149 -13.72 -5.47 -32.12
C GLY A 149 -14.36 -5.60 -30.73
N ILE A 150 -13.56 -5.34 -29.69
CA ILE A 150 -14.02 -5.42 -28.30
C ILE A 150 -14.95 -4.24 -28.02
N LYS A 151 -16.26 -4.47 -28.03
CA LYS A 151 -17.23 -3.48 -27.55
C LYS A 151 -17.46 -3.71 -26.07
N TYR A 152 -17.03 -2.77 -25.25
CA TYR A 152 -17.38 -2.73 -23.84
C TYR A 152 -18.83 -2.23 -23.73
N ASN A 153 -19.79 -3.15 -23.56
CA ASN A 153 -21.19 -2.78 -23.38
C ASN A 153 -21.41 -2.20 -21.99
N TYR A 154 -21.18 -0.91 -21.84
CA TYR A 154 -21.44 -0.15 -20.61
C TYR A 154 -22.93 0.28 -20.46
N ALA A 155 -23.73 0.13 -21.51
CA ALA A 155 -25.14 0.51 -21.53
C ALA A 155 -26.01 -0.66 -21.07
N GLY A 156 -26.39 -0.70 -19.81
CA GLY A 156 -27.39 -1.67 -19.39
C GLY A 156 -27.51 -1.99 -17.91
N GLY A 157 -26.93 -1.22 -17.00
CA GLY A 157 -27.27 -1.28 -15.56
C GLY A 157 -27.03 -2.62 -14.85
N LYS A 158 -26.62 -3.67 -15.53
CA LYS A 158 -26.30 -4.96 -14.91
C LYS A 158 -24.93 -4.87 -14.23
N ARG A 159 -24.91 -5.03 -12.92
CA ARG A 159 -23.67 -5.18 -12.14
C ARG A 159 -22.83 -6.29 -12.77
N ARG A 160 -21.63 -5.96 -13.26
CA ARG A 160 -20.71 -6.97 -13.76
C ARG A 160 -20.28 -7.86 -12.61
N THR A 161 -20.62 -9.14 -12.72
CA THR A 161 -20.19 -10.21 -11.80
C THR A 161 -18.83 -10.78 -12.20
N GLY A 162 -18.01 -9.98 -12.91
CA GLY A 162 -16.75 -10.44 -13.46
C GLY A 162 -15.60 -10.43 -12.48
N GLN A 163 -14.53 -11.09 -12.86
CA GLN A 163 -13.28 -11.18 -12.13
C GLN A 163 -12.16 -10.54 -12.96
N LEU A 164 -11.37 -9.68 -12.33
CA LEU A 164 -10.12 -9.18 -12.86
C LEU A 164 -9.02 -10.20 -12.55
N GLN A 165 -8.34 -10.73 -13.55
CA GLN A 165 -7.22 -11.65 -13.38
C GLN A 165 -5.92 -10.89 -13.67
N ILE A 166 -4.99 -10.94 -12.73
CA ILE A 166 -3.68 -10.28 -12.80
C ILE A 166 -2.61 -11.35 -12.64
N SER A 167 -1.72 -11.48 -13.62
CA SER A 167 -0.60 -12.43 -13.55
C SER A 167 0.72 -11.70 -13.32
N MET A 168 1.57 -12.30 -12.51
CA MET A 168 2.93 -11.88 -12.24
C MET A 168 3.88 -13.02 -12.50
N LEU A 169 5.08 -12.74 -12.99
CA LEU A 169 6.13 -13.76 -13.12
C LEU A 169 6.50 -14.30 -11.73
N SER A 170 6.73 -15.60 -11.63
CA SER A 170 7.05 -16.28 -10.36
C SER A 170 8.24 -15.65 -9.66
N GLU A 171 9.25 -15.24 -10.43
CA GLU A 171 10.42 -14.53 -9.90
C GLU A 171 10.04 -13.21 -9.21
N ASN A 172 9.17 -12.41 -9.82
CA ASN A 172 8.69 -11.15 -9.22
C ASN A 172 7.82 -11.42 -7.98
N VAL A 173 6.98 -12.48 -8.03
CA VAL A 173 6.14 -12.88 -6.88
C VAL A 173 7.01 -13.21 -5.67
N SER A 174 8.05 -14.04 -5.83
CA SER A 174 8.93 -14.43 -4.74
C SER A 174 9.63 -13.26 -4.06
N ARG A 175 9.93 -12.19 -4.83
CA ARG A 175 10.62 -11.00 -4.32
C ARG A 175 9.66 -9.98 -3.71
N VAL A 176 8.56 -9.71 -4.42
CA VAL A 176 7.61 -8.67 -4.05
C VAL A 176 6.77 -9.08 -2.85
N PHE A 177 6.42 -10.37 -2.77
CA PHE A 177 5.67 -10.94 -1.66
C PHE A 177 6.55 -11.65 -0.61
N ASP A 178 7.83 -11.29 -0.53
CA ASP A 178 8.74 -11.83 0.50
C ASP A 178 8.34 -11.37 1.91
N MET A 179 7.57 -12.20 2.59
CA MET A 179 7.10 -11.95 3.95
C MET A 179 8.20 -12.03 5.02
N ARG A 180 9.39 -12.56 4.68
CA ARG A 180 10.55 -12.60 5.61
C ARG A 180 11.01 -11.18 5.95
N ARG A 181 10.85 -10.24 5.04
CA ARG A 181 11.16 -8.81 5.23
C ARG A 181 10.12 -8.06 6.07
N GLY A 182 9.02 -8.74 6.43
CA GLY A 182 7.93 -8.17 7.19
C GLY A 182 6.76 -7.69 6.35
N TYR A 183 5.81 -7.06 7.02
CA TYR A 183 4.61 -6.50 6.40
C TYR A 183 4.20 -5.17 7.04
N VAL A 184 3.37 -4.45 6.33
CA VAL A 184 2.72 -3.22 6.79
C VAL A 184 1.23 -3.49 6.92
N GLU A 185 0.65 -3.24 8.08
CA GLU A 185 -0.81 -3.30 8.24
C GLU A 185 -1.41 -1.91 8.08
N HIS A 186 -2.43 -1.81 7.24
CA HIS A 186 -3.16 -0.57 6.99
C HIS A 186 -4.65 -0.84 6.77
N VAL A 187 -5.48 0.20 6.82
CA VAL A 187 -6.92 0.10 6.56
C VAL A 187 -7.15 -0.28 5.09
N ARG A 188 -8.01 -1.29 4.85
CA ARG A 188 -8.31 -1.83 3.52
C ARG A 188 -8.89 -0.77 2.59
N HIS A 189 -9.90 -0.06 3.05
CA HIS A 189 -10.66 0.89 2.22
C HIS A 189 -10.06 2.30 2.16
N ILE A 190 -8.76 2.44 2.44
CA ILE A 190 -8.08 3.75 2.44
C ILE A 190 -8.29 4.52 1.14
N VAL A 191 -8.29 3.83 -0.01
CA VAL A 191 -8.45 4.50 -1.30
C VAL A 191 -9.84 5.12 -1.46
N SER A 192 -10.89 4.46 -0.96
CA SER A 192 -12.26 4.98 -1.04
C SER A 192 -12.52 6.15 -0.09
N PHE A 193 -11.73 6.29 0.96
CA PHE A 193 -11.85 7.40 1.91
C PHE A 193 -11.13 8.66 1.44
N CYS A 194 -10.09 8.53 0.62
CA CYS A 194 -9.25 9.63 0.19
C CYS A 194 -9.76 10.29 -1.10
N ARG A 195 -9.71 11.62 -1.13
CA ARG A 195 -10.01 12.45 -2.31
C ARG A 195 -8.73 12.87 -3.03
N LYS A 196 -7.62 13.04 -2.29
CA LYS A 196 -6.35 13.46 -2.86
C LYS A 196 -5.61 12.24 -3.44
N ARG A 197 -5.06 12.42 -4.64
CA ARG A 197 -4.43 11.36 -5.41
C ARG A 197 -3.38 10.57 -4.64
N GLN A 198 -2.53 11.25 -3.88
CA GLN A 198 -1.39 10.63 -3.21
C GLN A 198 -1.66 10.25 -1.75
N SER A 199 -2.81 10.63 -1.18
CA SER A 199 -3.13 10.33 0.23
C SER A 199 -3.09 8.84 0.57
N PRO A 200 -3.67 7.94 -0.23
CA PRO A 200 -3.59 6.51 0.06
C PRO A 200 -2.15 6.00 0.08
N ARG A 201 -1.32 6.49 -0.83
CA ARG A 201 0.10 6.11 -0.94
C ARG A 201 0.90 6.58 0.27
N VAL A 202 0.73 7.84 0.65
CA VAL A 202 1.40 8.40 1.83
C VAL A 202 0.96 7.67 3.10
N TYR A 203 -0.33 7.38 3.24
CA TYR A 203 -0.86 6.62 4.36
C TYR A 203 -0.26 5.21 4.44
N ILE A 204 -0.26 4.44 3.34
CA ILE A 204 0.35 3.10 3.29
C ILE A 204 1.85 3.17 3.61
N TYR A 205 2.56 4.16 3.07
CA TYR A 205 3.98 4.37 3.34
C TYR A 205 4.27 4.61 4.82
N LEU A 206 3.51 5.50 5.45
CA LEU A 206 3.69 5.87 6.85
C LEU A 206 3.20 4.78 7.83
N SER A 207 2.29 3.91 7.40
CA SER A 207 1.76 2.81 8.22
C SER A 207 2.84 1.91 8.81
N LYS A 208 3.99 1.80 8.14
CA LYS A 208 5.16 1.05 8.63
C LYS A 208 5.67 1.56 9.98
N TRP A 209 5.58 2.85 10.23
CA TRP A 209 6.14 3.50 11.42
C TRP A 209 5.09 3.99 12.41
N LYS A 210 3.82 3.69 12.20
CA LYS A 210 2.73 4.16 13.09
C LYS A 210 2.90 3.77 14.56
N HIS A 211 3.56 2.64 14.82
CA HIS A 211 3.84 2.20 16.20
C HIS A 211 5.13 2.77 16.78
N VAL A 212 6.03 3.27 15.95
CA VAL A 212 7.25 3.97 16.34
C VAL A 212 6.96 5.44 16.65
N GLY A 213 5.96 6.02 15.98
CA GLY A 213 5.50 7.38 16.18
C GLY A 213 6.25 8.43 15.36
N HIS A 214 7.39 8.10 14.75
CA HIS A 214 8.12 9.04 13.90
C HIS A 214 8.99 8.34 12.85
N LYS A 215 9.32 9.06 11.78
CA LYS A 215 10.25 8.61 10.74
C LYS A 215 10.87 9.79 10.00
N SER A 216 12.19 9.82 9.94
CA SER A 216 12.92 10.70 9.01
C SER A 216 13.09 10.00 7.66
N VAL A 217 12.74 10.70 6.58
CA VAL A 217 12.79 10.20 5.20
C VAL A 217 13.56 11.20 4.36
N ASN A 218 14.47 10.72 3.51
CA ASN A 218 15.13 11.58 2.53
C ASN A 218 14.08 12.21 1.59
N TYR A 219 14.16 13.52 1.38
CA TYR A 219 13.18 14.26 0.59
C TYR A 219 13.10 13.77 -0.87
N ILE A 220 14.25 13.53 -1.48
CA ILE A 220 14.35 13.07 -2.87
C ILE A 220 13.76 11.66 -3.01
N GLU A 221 14.13 10.72 -2.11
CA GLU A 221 13.60 9.36 -2.11
C GLU A 221 12.08 9.34 -1.90
N PHE A 222 11.55 10.24 -1.08
CA PHE A 222 10.12 10.34 -0.88
C PHE A 222 9.38 10.83 -2.13
N LYS A 223 9.94 11.81 -2.86
CA LYS A 223 9.42 12.23 -4.18
C LYS A 223 9.47 11.10 -5.21
N GLU A 224 10.56 10.32 -5.24
CA GLU A 224 10.66 9.13 -6.10
C GLU A 224 9.58 8.09 -5.75
N TYR A 225 9.39 7.81 -4.46
CA TYR A 225 8.36 6.89 -4.01
C TYR A 225 6.97 7.29 -4.51
N LEU A 226 6.64 8.58 -4.47
CA LEU A 226 5.38 9.12 -4.98
C LEU A 226 5.34 9.22 -6.52
N GLY A 227 6.45 8.92 -7.23
CA GLY A 227 6.57 9.06 -8.68
C GLY A 227 6.55 10.51 -9.16
N LEU A 228 6.85 11.45 -8.28
CA LEU A 228 6.94 12.88 -8.58
C LEU A 228 8.33 13.28 -9.12
N LEU A 229 9.32 12.45 -8.86
CA LEU A 229 10.67 12.56 -9.37
C LEU A 229 11.04 11.25 -10.06
N ARG A 230 11.59 11.33 -11.28
CA ARG A 230 12.05 10.18 -12.05
C ARG A 230 13.42 10.48 -12.65
N TYR A 231 14.27 9.48 -12.61
CA TYR A 231 15.55 9.47 -13.31
C TYR A 231 15.46 8.69 -14.62
N ASN A 232 16.41 8.93 -15.53
CA ASN A 232 16.63 8.02 -16.65
C ASN A 232 17.06 6.63 -16.16
N ALA A 233 17.10 5.64 -17.07
CA ALA A 233 17.45 4.25 -16.73
C ALA A 233 18.83 4.12 -16.04
N LYS A 234 19.78 4.97 -16.39
CA LYS A 234 21.13 5.00 -15.78
C LYS A 234 21.20 5.79 -14.48
N ARG A 235 20.10 6.41 -14.04
CA ARG A 235 20.00 7.29 -12.85
C ARG A 235 20.97 8.49 -12.87
N THR A 236 21.43 8.90 -14.04
CA THR A 236 22.37 10.01 -14.23
C THR A 236 21.67 11.35 -14.39
N GLU A 237 20.43 11.34 -14.90
CA GLU A 237 19.67 12.55 -15.22
C GLU A 237 18.24 12.46 -14.70
N ILE A 238 17.74 13.59 -14.21
CA ILE A 238 16.35 13.74 -13.81
C ILE A 238 15.51 13.99 -15.08
N VAL A 239 14.65 13.04 -15.43
CA VAL A 239 13.72 13.16 -16.57
C VAL A 239 12.38 13.76 -16.20
N GLN A 240 12.04 13.77 -14.91
CA GLN A 240 10.83 14.39 -14.39
C GLN A 240 11.06 14.86 -12.96
N ASN A 241 10.70 16.11 -12.66
CA ASN A 241 10.69 16.68 -11.32
C ASN A 241 9.45 17.55 -11.14
N LYS A 242 8.33 16.94 -10.70
CA LYS A 242 7.11 17.69 -10.36
C LYS A 242 7.30 18.40 -9.02
N TYR A 243 6.77 19.61 -8.90
CA TYR A 243 6.90 20.42 -7.67
C TYR A 243 8.37 20.56 -7.25
N GLU A 244 9.17 21.16 -8.13
CA GLU A 244 10.62 21.26 -7.98
C GLU A 244 11.03 21.87 -6.63
N LYS A 245 10.39 23.00 -6.26
CA LYS A 245 10.67 23.69 -4.99
C LYS A 245 9.91 22.99 -3.83
N PHE A 246 10.59 22.80 -2.71
CA PHE A 246 9.99 22.20 -1.52
C PHE A 246 8.73 22.95 -1.04
N ALA A 247 8.73 24.28 -1.06
CA ALA A 247 7.56 25.06 -0.69
C ALA A 247 6.33 24.73 -1.56
N THR A 248 6.53 24.55 -2.87
CA THR A 248 5.46 24.16 -3.80
C THR A 248 5.03 22.70 -3.54
N PHE A 249 5.97 21.80 -3.28
CA PHE A 249 5.66 20.43 -2.88
C PHE A 249 4.84 20.36 -1.59
N CYS A 250 5.18 21.19 -0.58
CA CYS A 250 4.39 21.29 0.65
C CYS A 250 2.97 21.77 0.38
N SER A 251 2.82 22.88 -0.33
CA SER A 251 1.50 23.51 -0.56
C SER A 251 0.59 22.66 -1.45
N MET A 252 1.14 21.98 -2.47
CA MET A 252 0.37 21.24 -3.47
C MET A 252 0.18 19.76 -3.13
N VAL A 253 1.06 19.20 -2.29
CA VAL A 253 1.07 17.75 -1.99
C VAL A 253 0.97 17.49 -0.50
N LEU A 254 1.98 17.85 0.31
CA LEU A 254 2.04 17.42 1.71
C LEU A 254 0.94 18.00 2.59
N ASN A 255 0.69 19.32 2.53
CA ASN A 255 -0.33 19.95 3.35
C ASN A 255 -1.73 19.41 3.04
N PRO A 256 -2.19 19.35 1.76
CA PRO A 256 -3.49 18.78 1.44
C PRO A 256 -3.66 17.32 1.87
N ILE A 257 -2.58 16.53 1.82
CA ILE A 257 -2.59 15.12 2.25
C ILE A 257 -2.66 15.03 3.77
N ARG A 258 -1.83 15.81 4.47
CA ARG A 258 -1.85 15.87 5.94
C ARG A 258 -3.24 16.25 6.46
N ASP A 259 -3.81 17.30 5.91
CA ASP A 259 -5.10 17.83 6.36
C ASP A 259 -6.21 16.79 6.12
N GLU A 260 -6.24 16.15 4.94
CA GLU A 260 -7.19 15.08 4.63
C GLU A 260 -7.03 13.85 5.55
N LEU A 261 -5.79 13.36 5.74
CA LEU A 261 -5.56 12.18 6.59
C LEU A 261 -5.84 12.49 8.06
N ASN A 262 -5.57 13.71 8.53
CA ASN A 262 -5.90 14.12 9.89
C ASN A 262 -7.42 14.24 10.10
N GLU A 263 -8.18 14.72 9.12
CA GLU A 263 -9.65 14.69 9.15
C GLU A 263 -10.19 13.25 9.21
N LEU A 264 -9.64 12.36 8.40
CA LEU A 264 -10.04 10.94 8.40
C LEU A 264 -9.69 10.24 9.71
N ALA A 265 -8.55 10.55 10.31
CA ALA A 265 -8.14 10.02 11.61
C ALA A 265 -9.03 10.55 12.76
N ALA A 266 -9.37 11.85 12.75
CA ALA A 266 -10.29 12.44 13.71
C ALA A 266 -11.71 11.84 13.60
N ALA A 267 -12.12 11.43 12.39
CA ALA A 267 -13.37 10.70 12.14
C ALA A 267 -13.28 9.18 12.41
N ASN A 268 -12.18 8.68 12.95
CA ASN A 268 -11.90 7.25 13.19
C ASN A 268 -12.08 6.35 11.95
N LYS A 269 -11.85 6.89 10.74
CA LYS A 269 -11.86 6.14 9.49
C LYS A 269 -10.51 5.49 9.18
N ILE A 270 -9.42 6.06 9.72
CA ILE A 270 -8.06 5.53 9.62
C ILE A 270 -7.38 5.54 10.99
N ASP A 271 -6.33 4.76 11.12
CA ASP A 271 -5.73 4.41 12.41
C ASP A 271 -4.64 5.36 12.89
N PHE A 272 -4.26 6.38 12.10
CA PHE A 272 -3.32 7.43 12.53
C PHE A 272 -3.49 8.74 11.75
N SER A 273 -3.04 9.82 12.37
CA SER A 273 -2.80 11.14 11.79
C SER A 273 -1.29 11.41 11.72
N PHE A 274 -0.86 12.44 11.02
CA PHE A 274 0.55 12.84 11.03
C PHE A 274 0.73 14.35 10.89
N ASP A 275 1.89 14.80 11.37
CA ASP A 275 2.50 16.09 11.06
C ASP A 275 3.91 15.86 10.52
N TYR A 276 4.50 16.90 9.93
CA TYR A 276 5.86 16.81 9.42
C TYR A 276 6.68 18.07 9.69
N THR A 277 8.00 17.87 9.79
CA THR A 277 8.99 18.93 9.95
C THR A 277 10.13 18.72 8.98
N PRO A 278 10.48 19.70 8.14
CA PRO A 278 11.64 19.60 7.26
C PRO A 278 12.93 19.72 8.07
N LYS A 279 13.95 18.94 7.72
CA LYS A 279 15.31 19.07 8.20
C LYS A 279 16.20 19.57 7.07
N TYR A 280 16.78 20.72 7.27
CA TYR A 280 17.67 21.37 6.32
C TYR A 280 19.14 20.98 6.55
N PRO A 281 20.00 21.09 5.52
CA PRO A 281 21.42 20.96 5.65
C PRO A 281 21.99 21.93 6.72
N ARG A 282 23.12 21.57 7.32
CA ARG A 282 23.75 22.39 8.37
C ARG A 282 23.98 23.83 7.89
N GLY A 283 23.49 24.79 8.66
CA GLY A 283 23.59 26.23 8.36
C GLY A 283 22.56 26.77 7.39
N LYS A 284 21.60 25.96 6.93
CA LYS A 284 20.47 26.40 6.10
C LYS A 284 19.17 26.29 6.87
N SER A 285 18.22 27.19 6.62
CA SER A 285 16.86 27.20 7.17
C SER A 285 15.79 27.33 6.10
N LYS A 286 16.20 27.40 4.83
CA LYS A 286 15.31 27.60 3.67
C LYS A 286 15.82 26.80 2.47
N GLY A 287 14.97 26.61 1.46
CA GLY A 287 15.26 25.84 0.26
C GLY A 287 14.76 24.42 0.37
N ASP A 288 15.43 23.50 -0.32
CA ASP A 288 15.09 22.08 -0.26
C ASP A 288 15.74 21.44 0.95
N PRO A 289 14.97 20.68 1.76
CA PRO A 289 15.49 19.98 2.93
C PRO A 289 16.22 18.70 2.50
N ASP A 290 17.13 18.22 3.34
CA ASP A 290 17.73 16.89 3.17
C ASP A 290 16.72 15.78 3.47
N SER A 291 15.90 16.02 4.50
CA SER A 291 14.90 15.04 4.92
C SER A 291 13.65 15.70 5.49
N ILE A 292 12.58 14.92 5.52
CA ILE A 292 11.31 15.25 6.15
C ILE A 292 11.14 14.28 7.34
N VAL A 293 10.90 14.84 8.52
CA VAL A 293 10.54 14.06 9.70
C VAL A 293 9.02 14.03 9.80
N PHE A 294 8.44 12.87 9.65
CA PHE A 294 7.02 12.62 9.90
C PHE A 294 6.83 12.24 11.36
N ASN A 295 5.93 12.92 12.06
CA ASN A 295 5.48 12.59 13.41
C ASN A 295 4.09 11.95 13.27
N ILE A 296 3.93 10.73 13.76
CA ILE A 296 2.76 9.89 13.52
C ILE A 296 2.03 9.66 14.84
N HIS A 297 0.72 9.94 14.87
CA HIS A 297 -0.10 9.88 16.06
C HIS A 297 -1.25 8.90 15.86
N LEU A 298 -1.34 7.84 16.68
CA LEU A 298 -2.43 6.89 16.60
C LEU A 298 -3.77 7.57 16.91
N SER A 299 -4.75 7.38 16.05
CA SER A 299 -6.15 7.75 16.27
C SER A 299 -6.81 6.85 17.32
N GLY A 300 -8.07 7.13 17.69
CA GLY A 300 -8.86 6.24 18.54
C GLY A 300 -8.92 4.81 17.97
N MET A 301 -9.15 4.69 16.65
CA MET A 301 -9.12 3.40 15.93
C MET A 301 -7.76 2.71 16.05
N GLY A 302 -6.66 3.46 15.87
CA GLY A 302 -5.30 2.92 15.96
C GLY A 302 -4.95 2.44 17.36
N GLN A 303 -5.37 3.18 18.38
CA GLN A 303 -5.19 2.78 19.79
C GLN A 303 -5.99 1.52 20.13
N ALA A 304 -7.25 1.44 19.68
CA ALA A 304 -8.09 0.27 19.86
C ALA A 304 -7.47 -0.96 19.17
N ARG A 305 -6.99 -0.82 17.93
CA ARG A 305 -6.30 -1.89 17.20
C ARG A 305 -5.03 -2.36 17.90
N LYS A 306 -4.24 -1.43 18.44
CA LYS A 306 -3.04 -1.76 19.22
C LYS A 306 -3.38 -2.57 20.47
N LYS A 307 -4.40 -2.14 21.24
CA LYS A 307 -4.86 -2.87 22.44
C LYS A 307 -5.40 -4.26 22.12
N GLN A 308 -6.18 -4.39 21.03
CA GLN A 308 -6.71 -5.67 20.57
C GLN A 308 -5.57 -6.67 20.28
N ARG A 309 -4.50 -6.23 19.58
CA ARG A 309 -3.33 -7.06 19.30
C ARG A 309 -2.58 -7.47 20.56
N GLN A 310 -2.44 -6.57 21.53
CA GLN A 310 -1.80 -6.88 22.82
C GLN A 310 -2.64 -7.86 23.64
N GLY A 311 -3.96 -7.74 23.61
CA GLY A 311 -4.88 -8.67 24.27
C GLY A 311 -4.84 -10.09 23.67
N TYR A 312 -4.69 -10.21 22.35
CA TYR A 312 -4.51 -11.51 21.70
C TYR A 312 -3.14 -12.14 22.02
N ALA A 313 -2.08 -11.33 22.11
CA ALA A 313 -0.77 -11.83 22.54
C ALA A 313 -0.83 -12.38 23.99
N SER A 314 -1.42 -11.63 24.92
CA SER A 314 -1.54 -12.07 26.30
C SER A 314 -2.44 -13.31 26.48
N ARG A 315 -3.45 -13.49 25.64
CA ARG A 315 -4.32 -14.68 25.65
C ARG A 315 -3.62 -15.91 25.07
N ALA A 316 -2.84 -15.75 23.99
CA ALA A 316 -2.05 -16.83 23.43
C ALA A 316 -0.95 -17.29 24.42
N ASP A 317 -0.33 -16.35 25.13
CA ASP A 317 0.67 -16.65 26.15
C ASP A 317 0.03 -17.40 27.36
N LEU A 318 -1.22 -17.05 27.75
CA LEU A 318 -1.96 -17.74 28.78
C LEU A 318 -2.40 -19.15 28.36
N GLU A 319 -2.83 -19.36 27.14
CA GLU A 319 -3.19 -20.69 26.60
C GLU A 319 -1.99 -21.62 26.51
N GLN A 320 -0.80 -21.08 26.24
CA GLN A 320 0.46 -21.85 26.19
C GLN A 320 0.94 -22.26 27.60
N VAL A 321 0.72 -21.41 28.61
CA VAL A 321 1.03 -21.71 30.01
C VAL A 321 0.05 -22.71 30.63
N LEU A 322 -1.19 -22.78 30.14
CA LEU A 322 -2.20 -23.72 30.63
C LEU A 322 -2.08 -25.12 29.98
N GLN A 323 -1.25 -25.28 28.95
CA GLN A 323 -0.98 -26.56 28.26
C GLN A 323 0.36 -27.22 28.70
N THR A 324 1.13 -26.54 29.54
CA THR A 324 2.32 -27.08 30.24
C THR A 324 2.02 -27.44 31.67
#